data_07c087661b540bd6483019ce737e50d2
#
_entry.id   07c087661b540bd6483019ce737e50d2
#
_cell.length_a   1.000
_cell.length_b   1.000
_cell.length_c   1.000
_cell.angle_alpha   90.00
_cell.angle_beta   90.00
_cell.angle_gamma   90.00
#
_symmetry.space_group_name_H-M   'P 1'
#
loop_
_entity.id
_entity.type
_entity.pdbx_description
1 polymer ?
#
loop_
_entity_poly.entity_id
_entity_poly.type
_entity_poly.pdbx_seq_one_letter_code
_entity_poly.pdbx_strand_id
1 'polypeptide(L)'
;MKKIFILLFVSLALFSCEKEENNKIFKYQLLPSENVSKPFSCLGEKRTITFTIIQKTLIDDILDSEVPIIPKDVSIEFDKTLFSDIETKIKGDQVVLNITSNINKEDKILNADLQISYSTINGIKVEKIPLIIDKGKLTFVYKIHSEQNPFVLPAEGGKFELPFICKKQTYLNDQFIEETYSSLNGLRFKTISTGNVWFLTVRKDGEKIGFYKFTFVGEGPYNQKT
;
A
#
# COMPACT_ATOMS: atom_id res chain seq x y z
N MET A 1 -98.04 -38.89 -7.94
CA MET A 1 -96.99 -38.81 -6.90
C MET A 1 -95.68 -38.40 -7.57
N LYS A 2 -95.33 -37.13 -7.58
CA LYS A 2 -94.10 -36.67 -8.22
C LYS A 2 -93.01 -36.68 -7.14
N LYS A 3 -91.99 -37.51 -7.31
CA LYS A 3 -90.80 -37.51 -6.49
C LYS A 3 -89.89 -36.35 -6.94
N ILE A 4 -89.85 -35.33 -6.18
CA ILE A 4 -88.91 -34.25 -6.32
C ILE A 4 -87.54 -34.75 -5.91
N PHE A 5 -86.66 -34.99 -6.87
CA PHE A 5 -85.23 -35.21 -6.61
C PHE A 5 -84.61 -33.89 -6.33
N ILE A 6 -84.43 -33.57 -5.06
CA ILE A 6 -83.59 -32.49 -4.67
C ILE A 6 -82.15 -32.94 -4.90
N LEU A 7 -81.65 -32.52 -6.05
CA LEU A 7 -80.21 -32.63 -6.34
C LEU A 7 -79.51 -31.61 -5.44
N LEU A 8 -79.10 -32.07 -4.28
CA LEU A 8 -78.21 -31.30 -3.43
C LEU A 8 -76.85 -31.21 -4.17
N PHE A 9 -76.72 -30.16 -5.00
CA PHE A 9 -75.41 -29.77 -5.46
C PHE A 9 -74.66 -29.29 -4.25
N VAL A 10 -74.01 -30.23 -3.55
CA VAL A 10 -72.86 -29.92 -2.71
C VAL A 10 -71.80 -29.48 -3.69
N SER A 11 -71.83 -28.19 -3.99
CA SER A 11 -70.67 -27.50 -4.51
C SER A 11 -69.59 -27.65 -3.41
N LEU A 12 -68.84 -28.73 -3.52
CA LEU A 12 -67.51 -28.76 -2.97
C LEU A 12 -66.82 -27.59 -3.66
N ALA A 13 -66.97 -26.41 -3.04
CA ALA A 13 -65.97 -25.41 -3.19
C ALA A 13 -64.68 -26.07 -2.69
N LEU A 14 -64.01 -26.71 -3.64
CA LEU A 14 -62.60 -26.94 -3.52
C LEU A 14 -62.04 -25.52 -3.38
N PHE A 15 -62.02 -25.06 -2.10
CA PHE A 15 -61.02 -24.10 -1.74
C PHE A 15 -59.70 -24.80 -2.05
N SER A 16 -59.31 -24.75 -3.31
CA SER A 16 -57.92 -24.78 -3.67
C SER A 16 -57.32 -23.65 -2.85
N CYS A 17 -56.87 -24.03 -1.70
CA CYS A 17 -55.89 -23.26 -1.00
C CYS A 17 -54.71 -23.32 -1.95
N GLU A 18 -54.71 -22.45 -2.99
CA GLU A 18 -53.49 -22.04 -3.64
C GLU A 18 -52.64 -21.63 -2.46
N LYS A 19 -51.71 -22.51 -2.07
CA LYS A 19 -50.57 -22.05 -1.31
C LYS A 19 -50.03 -20.94 -2.13
N GLU A 20 -50.29 -19.69 -1.71
CA GLU A 20 -49.52 -18.56 -2.18
C GLU A 20 -48.07 -19.00 -2.00
N GLU A 21 -47.43 -19.39 -3.11
CA GLU A 21 -46.01 -19.63 -3.08
C GLU A 21 -45.38 -18.28 -2.77
N ASN A 22 -45.23 -18.02 -1.49
CA ASN A 22 -44.56 -16.82 -1.01
C ASN A 22 -43.27 -16.66 -1.80
N ASN A 23 -43.20 -15.62 -2.62
CA ASN A 23 -42.07 -15.39 -3.51
C ASN A 23 -40.82 -15.12 -2.65
N LYS A 24 -40.07 -16.19 -2.40
CA LYS A 24 -38.90 -16.18 -1.53
C LYS A 24 -37.66 -15.79 -2.33
N ILE A 25 -37.11 -14.61 -2.04
CA ILE A 25 -35.94 -14.06 -2.70
C ILE A 25 -34.77 -14.08 -1.72
N PHE A 26 -33.60 -14.53 -2.17
CA PHE A 26 -32.37 -14.49 -1.40
C PHE A 26 -31.45 -13.42 -1.98
N LYS A 27 -31.03 -12.47 -1.13
CA LYS A 27 -30.01 -11.47 -1.43
C LYS A 27 -28.80 -11.73 -0.55
N TYR A 28 -27.61 -11.40 -1.06
CA TYR A 28 -26.36 -11.61 -0.37
C TYR A 28 -25.61 -10.29 -0.26
N GLN A 29 -24.95 -10.06 0.86
CA GLN A 29 -24.16 -8.87 1.11
C GLN A 29 -22.88 -9.27 1.85
N LEU A 30 -21.75 -8.77 1.35
CA LEU A 30 -20.49 -8.90 2.03
C LEU A 30 -20.32 -7.72 2.99
N LEU A 31 -20.14 -8.00 4.27
CA LEU A 31 -19.91 -6.99 5.30
C LEU A 31 -18.43 -7.02 5.71
N PRO A 32 -17.67 -5.99 5.37
CA PRO A 32 -16.28 -5.87 5.79
C PRO A 32 -16.17 -5.42 7.25
N SER A 33 -15.05 -5.78 7.90
CA SER A 33 -14.68 -5.20 9.19
C SER A 33 -14.32 -3.71 9.03
N GLU A 34 -14.36 -2.95 10.12
CA GLU A 34 -14.07 -1.50 10.14
C GLU A 34 -12.68 -1.14 9.58
N ASN A 35 -11.73 -2.07 9.61
CA ASN A 35 -10.37 -1.84 9.13
C ASN A 35 -10.23 -1.69 7.61
N VAL A 36 -11.25 -2.04 6.84
CA VAL A 36 -11.21 -1.97 5.37
C VAL A 36 -11.14 -0.54 4.85
N SER A 37 -11.86 0.38 5.48
CA SER A 37 -11.91 1.79 5.08
C SER A 37 -10.65 2.58 5.40
N LYS A 38 -9.77 2.05 6.24
CA LYS A 38 -8.50 2.70 6.58
C LYS A 38 -7.51 2.57 5.41
N PRO A 39 -6.87 3.66 4.96
CA PRO A 39 -5.77 3.56 4.01
C PRO A 39 -4.62 2.71 4.56
N PHE A 40 -3.96 1.94 3.68
CA PHE A 40 -2.69 1.29 3.99
C PHE A 40 -1.58 2.33 4.02
N SER A 41 -0.60 2.11 4.90
CA SER A 41 0.59 2.96 4.95
C SER A 41 1.36 2.92 3.64
N CYS A 42 1.88 4.06 3.20
CA CYS A 42 2.78 4.13 2.03
C CYS A 42 4.10 3.35 2.22
N LEU A 43 4.46 3.01 3.44
CA LEU A 43 5.68 2.24 3.77
C LEU A 43 5.54 0.73 3.55
N GLY A 44 4.37 0.29 3.11
CA GLY A 44 4.00 -1.11 3.12
C GLY A 44 3.46 -1.52 4.49
N GLU A 45 2.37 -2.24 4.48
CA GLU A 45 1.69 -2.65 5.72
C GLU A 45 1.11 -4.04 5.54
N LYS A 46 1.23 -4.87 6.59
CA LYS A 46 0.50 -6.12 6.69
C LYS A 46 -0.73 -5.89 7.57
N ARG A 47 -1.91 -6.18 7.02
CA ARG A 47 -3.19 -5.99 7.71
C ARG A 47 -4.07 -7.22 7.57
N THR A 48 -4.80 -7.54 8.64
CA THR A 48 -5.85 -8.55 8.60
C THR A 48 -7.20 -7.86 8.44
N ILE A 49 -7.97 -8.28 7.43
CA ILE A 49 -9.32 -7.80 7.14
C ILE A 49 -10.24 -9.00 7.21
N THR A 50 -11.39 -8.83 7.83
CA THR A 50 -12.38 -9.89 7.99
C THR A 50 -13.67 -9.50 7.27
N PHE A 51 -14.29 -10.43 6.59
CA PHE A 51 -15.58 -10.27 5.94
C PHE A 51 -16.56 -11.32 6.43
N THR A 52 -17.81 -10.91 6.58
CA THR A 52 -18.94 -11.83 6.85
C THR A 52 -19.92 -11.72 5.69
N ILE A 53 -20.38 -12.86 5.18
CA ILE A 53 -21.38 -12.89 4.12
C ILE A 53 -22.74 -13.05 4.81
N ILE A 54 -23.62 -12.09 4.59
CA ILE A 54 -25.00 -12.11 5.12
C ILE A 54 -25.94 -12.52 4.01
N GLN A 55 -26.73 -13.55 4.27
CA GLN A 55 -27.89 -13.88 3.44
C GLN A 55 -29.13 -13.18 4.02
N LYS A 56 -29.77 -12.37 3.19
CA LYS A 56 -31.07 -11.75 3.47
C LYS A 56 -32.15 -12.54 2.75
N THR A 57 -33.13 -13.00 3.49
CA THR A 57 -34.31 -13.63 2.94
C THR A 57 -35.43 -12.60 2.89
N LEU A 58 -36.03 -12.43 1.72
CA LEU A 58 -37.22 -11.62 1.53
C LEU A 58 -38.39 -12.51 1.17
N ILE A 59 -39.56 -12.24 1.76
CA ILE A 59 -40.82 -12.85 1.41
C ILE A 59 -41.72 -11.70 0.93
N ASP A 60 -42.17 -11.78 -0.32
CA ASP A 60 -42.97 -10.73 -0.95
C ASP A 60 -42.34 -9.32 -0.84
N ASP A 61 -41.01 -9.27 -1.09
CA ASP A 61 -40.15 -8.08 -0.97
C ASP A 61 -39.95 -7.52 0.45
N ILE A 62 -40.52 -8.16 1.47
CA ILE A 62 -40.33 -7.79 2.88
C ILE A 62 -39.19 -8.63 3.48
N LEU A 63 -38.31 -7.97 4.21
CA LEU A 63 -37.21 -8.66 4.90
C LEU A 63 -37.78 -9.59 5.97
N ASP A 64 -37.56 -10.89 5.82
CA ASP A 64 -37.93 -11.96 6.76
C ASP A 64 -36.79 -12.27 7.72
N SER A 65 -35.58 -12.45 7.19
CA SER A 65 -34.43 -12.82 8.01
C SER A 65 -33.10 -12.35 7.43
N GLU A 66 -32.13 -12.13 8.32
CA GLU A 66 -30.72 -11.90 8.00
C GLU A 66 -29.87 -12.88 8.79
N VAL A 67 -29.08 -13.69 8.11
CA VAL A 67 -28.22 -14.68 8.76
C VAL A 67 -26.84 -14.71 8.13
N PRO A 68 -25.76 -14.80 8.91
CA PRO A 68 -24.45 -15.08 8.38
C PRO A 68 -24.42 -16.50 7.79
N ILE A 69 -23.75 -16.65 6.66
CA ILE A 69 -23.57 -17.95 6.02
C ILE A 69 -22.08 -18.35 6.00
N ILE A 70 -21.84 -19.66 5.99
CA ILE A 70 -20.49 -20.20 5.81
C ILE A 70 -20.09 -19.99 4.34
N PRO A 71 -19.01 -19.25 4.07
CA PRO A 71 -18.57 -19.01 2.71
C PRO A 71 -18.12 -20.29 2.01
N LYS A 72 -18.49 -20.44 0.74
CA LYS A 72 -18.03 -21.56 -0.09
C LYS A 72 -17.38 -21.01 -1.36
N ASP A 73 -16.39 -21.74 -1.86
CA ASP A 73 -15.69 -21.45 -3.12
C ASP A 73 -15.22 -19.99 -3.22
N VAL A 74 -14.61 -19.52 -2.14
CA VAL A 74 -14.11 -18.13 -2.08
C VAL A 74 -12.85 -18.00 -2.93
N SER A 75 -12.84 -17.07 -3.86
CA SER A 75 -11.67 -16.66 -4.61
C SER A 75 -11.43 -15.16 -4.49
N ILE A 76 -10.16 -14.77 -4.56
CA ILE A 76 -9.73 -13.39 -4.39
C ILE A 76 -8.88 -13.00 -5.59
N GLU A 77 -9.23 -11.87 -6.22
CA GLU A 77 -8.43 -11.24 -7.26
C GLU A 77 -8.01 -9.84 -6.81
N PHE A 78 -6.77 -9.49 -7.08
CA PHE A 78 -6.18 -8.22 -6.66
C PHE A 78 -5.06 -7.77 -7.59
N ASP A 79 -4.74 -6.49 -7.53
CA ASP A 79 -3.61 -5.91 -8.24
C ASP A 79 -2.28 -6.27 -7.55
N LYS A 80 -1.51 -7.17 -8.17
CA LYS A 80 -0.20 -7.62 -7.67
C LYS A 80 0.87 -6.53 -7.72
N THR A 81 0.64 -5.43 -8.42
CA THR A 81 1.57 -4.29 -8.39
C THR A 81 1.42 -3.47 -7.12
N LEU A 82 0.23 -3.49 -6.50
CA LEU A 82 -0.08 -2.76 -5.28
C LEU A 82 -0.04 -3.62 -4.01
N PHE A 83 -0.26 -4.92 -4.16
CA PHE A 83 -0.22 -5.87 -3.03
C PHE A 83 0.68 -7.05 -3.37
N SER A 84 1.62 -7.36 -2.48
CA SER A 84 2.59 -8.44 -2.69
C SER A 84 2.05 -9.81 -2.32
N ASP A 85 1.13 -9.87 -1.36
CA ASP A 85 0.61 -11.12 -0.82
C ASP A 85 -0.80 -10.94 -0.26
N ILE A 86 -1.68 -11.92 -0.55
CA ILE A 86 -3.00 -12.05 0.08
C ILE A 86 -3.22 -13.52 0.46
N GLU A 87 -3.25 -13.78 1.75
CA GLU A 87 -3.57 -15.09 2.31
C GLU A 87 -5.03 -15.12 2.75
N THR A 88 -5.79 -16.11 2.26
CA THR A 88 -7.21 -16.27 2.56
C THR A 88 -7.43 -17.45 3.48
N LYS A 89 -8.20 -17.26 4.55
CA LYS A 89 -8.66 -18.32 5.47
C LYS A 89 -10.14 -18.18 5.76
N ILE A 90 -10.84 -19.30 5.83
CA ILE A 90 -12.25 -19.33 6.28
C ILE A 90 -12.26 -19.78 7.73
N LYS A 91 -12.92 -18.99 8.59
CA LYS A 91 -13.12 -19.28 10.01
C LYS A 91 -14.60 -19.15 10.36
N GLY A 92 -15.29 -20.28 10.41
CA GLY A 92 -16.76 -20.29 10.62
C GLY A 92 -17.46 -19.56 9.48
N ASP A 93 -18.19 -18.51 9.79
CA ASP A 93 -18.91 -17.64 8.86
C ASP A 93 -18.07 -16.49 8.31
N GLN A 94 -16.78 -16.44 8.63
CA GLN A 94 -15.90 -15.33 8.27
C GLN A 94 -14.87 -15.73 7.22
N VAL A 95 -14.64 -14.84 6.26
CA VAL A 95 -13.48 -14.84 5.37
C VAL A 95 -12.42 -13.91 5.98
N VAL A 96 -11.27 -14.45 6.35
CA VAL A 96 -10.14 -13.70 6.92
C VAL A 96 -9.06 -13.56 5.88
N LEU A 97 -8.71 -12.32 5.55
CA LEU A 97 -7.65 -11.99 4.60
C LEU A 97 -6.48 -11.35 5.33
N ASN A 98 -5.29 -11.90 5.15
CA ASN A 98 -4.05 -11.23 5.50
C ASN A 98 -3.49 -10.58 4.24
N ILE A 99 -3.48 -9.26 4.19
CA ILE A 99 -3.09 -8.48 3.01
C ILE A 99 -1.80 -7.74 3.33
N THR A 100 -0.84 -7.80 2.39
CA THR A 100 0.42 -7.05 2.47
C THR A 100 0.47 -6.05 1.31
N SER A 101 0.43 -4.74 1.62
CA SER A 101 0.58 -3.70 0.61
C SER A 101 2.04 -3.47 0.25
N ASN A 102 2.28 -3.12 -1.00
CA ASN A 102 3.59 -2.68 -1.46
C ASN A 102 3.89 -1.25 -1.02
N ILE A 103 5.17 -0.88 -1.06
CA ILE A 103 5.60 0.49 -0.74
C ILE A 103 5.14 1.43 -1.87
N ASN A 104 4.44 2.51 -1.49
CA ASN A 104 4.09 3.59 -2.40
C ASN A 104 5.13 4.72 -2.28
N LYS A 105 5.98 4.87 -3.29
CA LYS A 105 6.98 5.94 -3.37
C LYS A 105 6.48 7.17 -4.12
N GLU A 106 5.24 7.17 -4.60
CA GLU A 106 4.67 8.25 -5.39
C GLU A 106 3.92 9.25 -4.49
N ASP A 107 4.01 10.54 -4.79
CA ASP A 107 3.25 11.60 -4.08
C ASP A 107 1.79 11.64 -4.56
N LYS A 108 1.19 10.48 -4.67
CA LYS A 108 -0.24 10.29 -4.95
C LYS A 108 -0.82 9.09 -4.21
N ILE A 109 -2.08 9.18 -3.88
CA ILE A 109 -2.86 8.06 -3.34
C ILE A 109 -3.05 7.02 -4.44
N LEU A 110 -2.83 5.74 -4.10
CA LEU A 110 -3.10 4.62 -4.99
C LEU A 110 -4.41 3.95 -4.57
N ASN A 111 -5.26 3.70 -5.55
CA ASN A 111 -6.53 3.01 -5.34
C ASN A 111 -6.49 1.67 -6.07
N ALA A 112 -7.01 0.64 -5.44
CA ALA A 112 -7.15 -0.69 -6.02
C ALA A 112 -8.49 -1.30 -5.58
N ASP A 113 -9.05 -2.16 -6.42
CA ASP A 113 -10.19 -2.98 -6.07
C ASP A 113 -9.72 -4.38 -5.66
N LEU A 114 -10.14 -4.82 -4.49
CA LEU A 114 -10.10 -6.21 -4.08
C LEU A 114 -11.39 -6.87 -4.55
N GLN A 115 -11.31 -7.83 -5.47
CA GLN A 115 -12.47 -8.55 -5.96
C GLN A 115 -12.61 -9.86 -5.22
N ILE A 116 -13.75 -10.07 -4.56
CA ILE A 116 -14.08 -11.27 -3.81
C ILE A 116 -15.23 -11.98 -4.50
N SER A 117 -15.01 -13.23 -4.89
CA SER A 117 -16.05 -14.08 -5.48
C SER A 117 -16.39 -15.22 -4.52
N TYR A 118 -17.66 -15.56 -4.40
CA TYR A 118 -18.14 -16.65 -3.55
C TYR A 118 -19.41 -17.28 -4.09
N SER A 119 -19.63 -18.56 -3.79
CA SER A 119 -20.82 -19.30 -4.20
C SER A 119 -22.03 -18.98 -3.32
N THR A 120 -23.17 -18.80 -3.98
CA THR A 120 -24.48 -18.63 -3.35
C THR A 120 -25.47 -19.60 -3.99
N ILE A 121 -26.69 -19.71 -3.46
CA ILE A 121 -27.73 -20.52 -4.10
C ILE A 121 -28.17 -19.93 -5.46
N ASN A 122 -27.92 -18.64 -5.69
CA ASN A 122 -28.25 -17.96 -6.94
C ASN A 122 -27.08 -17.98 -7.95
N GLY A 123 -26.01 -18.73 -7.68
CA GLY A 123 -24.79 -18.76 -8.45
C GLY A 123 -23.63 -18.01 -7.79
N ILE A 124 -22.58 -17.75 -8.56
CA ILE A 124 -21.40 -17.03 -8.06
C ILE A 124 -21.71 -15.54 -7.95
N LYS A 125 -21.45 -14.97 -6.77
CA LYS A 125 -21.50 -13.52 -6.55
C LYS A 125 -20.08 -12.96 -6.51
N VAL A 126 -19.91 -11.79 -7.11
CA VAL A 126 -18.65 -11.05 -7.13
C VAL A 126 -18.88 -9.68 -6.54
N GLU A 127 -18.06 -9.32 -5.56
CA GLU A 127 -18.09 -7.99 -4.93
C GLU A 127 -16.71 -7.34 -4.99
N LYS A 128 -16.70 -6.02 -5.18
CA LYS A 128 -15.49 -5.21 -5.23
C LYS A 128 -15.39 -4.35 -3.98
N ILE A 129 -14.24 -4.36 -3.37
CA ILE A 129 -13.93 -3.60 -2.16
C ILE A 129 -12.79 -2.66 -2.49
N PRO A 130 -13.01 -1.34 -2.41
CA PRO A 130 -11.94 -0.38 -2.65
C PRO A 130 -10.93 -0.43 -1.51
N LEU A 131 -9.66 -0.55 -1.86
CA LEU A 131 -8.51 -0.42 -0.98
C LEU A 131 -7.71 0.80 -1.37
N ILE A 132 -7.17 1.48 -0.38
CA ILE A 132 -6.41 2.72 -0.56
C ILE A 132 -5.03 2.54 0.04
N ILE A 133 -3.99 2.97 -0.67
CA ILE A 133 -2.64 3.10 -0.14
C ILE A 133 -2.29 4.58 -0.11
N ASP A 134 -1.87 5.07 1.05
CA ASP A 134 -1.49 6.45 1.23
C ASP A 134 -0.34 6.88 0.33
N LYS A 135 -0.29 8.18 0.04
CA LYS A 135 0.78 8.78 -0.74
C LYS A 135 2.10 8.77 0.02
N GLY A 136 3.19 8.55 -0.71
CA GLY A 136 4.54 8.61 -0.21
C GLY A 136 5.26 9.85 -0.69
N LYS A 137 6.00 10.53 0.20
CA LYS A 137 6.86 11.66 -0.14
C LYS A 137 8.31 11.25 0.02
N LEU A 138 9.03 11.12 -1.09
CA LEU A 138 10.46 10.86 -1.07
C LEU A 138 11.23 12.14 -0.74
N THR A 139 12.15 12.04 0.21
CA THR A 139 13.16 13.05 0.50
C THR A 139 14.55 12.43 0.48
N PHE A 140 15.54 13.24 0.08
CA PHE A 140 16.91 12.77 -0.09
C PHE A 140 17.86 13.62 0.73
N VAL A 141 18.74 12.96 1.47
CA VAL A 141 19.83 13.60 2.20
C VAL A 141 21.15 13.07 1.65
N TYR A 142 22.02 13.98 1.19
CA TYR A 142 23.34 13.62 0.73
C TYR A 142 24.35 13.81 1.84
N LYS A 143 25.19 12.80 2.07
CA LYS A 143 26.25 12.82 3.06
C LYS A 143 27.60 12.59 2.39
N ILE A 144 28.58 13.36 2.84
CA ILE A 144 29.98 13.16 2.50
C ILE A 144 30.65 12.57 3.75
N HIS A 145 31.34 11.49 3.56
CA HIS A 145 32.12 10.84 4.61
C HIS A 145 33.58 10.78 4.19
N SER A 146 34.45 11.20 5.11
CA SER A 146 35.91 11.02 5.02
C SER A 146 36.41 10.44 6.32
N GLU A 147 37.39 9.57 6.25
CA GLU A 147 38.05 9.03 7.46
C GLU A 147 38.88 10.12 8.17
N GLN A 148 39.25 11.19 7.44
CA GLN A 148 39.93 12.37 7.98
C GLN A 148 38.91 13.46 8.22
N ASN A 149 38.29 13.50 9.39
CA ASN A 149 37.35 14.54 9.75
C ASN A 149 37.48 14.87 11.26
N PRO A 150 37.89 16.07 11.66
CA PRO A 150 38.32 17.21 10.82
C PRO A 150 39.67 16.97 10.14
N PHE A 151 39.87 17.60 8.98
CA PHE A 151 41.15 17.65 8.33
C PHE A 151 41.73 19.07 8.39
N VAL A 152 43.05 19.16 8.49
CA VAL A 152 43.74 20.42 8.58
C VAL A 152 44.66 20.61 7.40
N LEU A 153 44.52 21.72 6.69
CA LEU A 153 45.41 22.08 5.60
C LEU A 153 46.65 22.79 6.18
N PRO A 154 47.85 22.39 5.73
CA PRO A 154 49.08 22.98 6.27
C PRO A 154 49.19 24.47 5.92
N ALA A 155 49.70 25.27 6.87
CA ALA A 155 49.89 26.72 6.66
C ALA A 155 50.93 27.05 5.62
N GLU A 156 51.86 26.13 5.39
CA GLU A 156 52.95 26.26 4.41
C GLU A 156 52.49 26.14 2.95
N GLY A 157 51.24 25.78 2.76
CA GLY A 157 50.71 25.45 1.46
C GLY A 157 51.11 24.05 0.97
N GLY A 158 51.05 23.82 -0.31
CA GLY A 158 51.40 22.54 -0.91
C GLY A 158 50.21 21.82 -1.53
N LYS A 159 50.35 20.52 -1.73
CA LYS A 159 49.31 19.67 -2.26
C LYS A 159 48.81 18.72 -1.21
N PHE A 160 47.50 18.75 -0.97
CA PHE A 160 46.84 17.84 -0.05
C PHE A 160 45.70 17.09 -0.76
N GLU A 161 45.62 15.78 -0.59
CA GLU A 161 44.58 14.96 -1.17
C GLU A 161 43.75 14.29 -0.09
N LEU A 162 42.43 14.43 -0.17
CA LEU A 162 41.48 13.88 0.75
C LEU A 162 40.49 12.96 0.02
N PRO A 163 40.54 11.66 0.23
CA PRO A 163 39.50 10.77 -0.26
C PRO A 163 38.22 10.95 0.54
N PHE A 164 37.08 10.86 -0.16
CA PHE A 164 35.78 10.87 0.48
C PHE A 164 34.75 10.06 -0.27
N ILE A 165 33.72 9.69 0.43
CA ILE A 165 32.61 8.91 -0.10
C ILE A 165 31.36 9.77 -0.06
N CYS A 166 30.64 9.81 -1.19
CA CYS A 166 29.35 10.47 -1.28
C CYS A 166 28.22 9.40 -1.21
N LYS A 167 27.33 9.55 -0.28
CA LYS A 167 26.18 8.68 -0.07
C LYS A 167 24.90 9.49 -0.14
N LYS A 168 23.86 8.88 -0.68
CA LYS A 168 22.49 9.37 -0.71
C LYS A 168 21.65 8.52 0.24
N GLN A 169 21.06 9.14 1.24
CA GLN A 169 20.04 8.54 2.08
C GLN A 169 18.67 8.90 1.52
N THR A 170 17.82 7.89 1.37
CA THR A 170 16.43 8.03 0.91
C THR A 170 15.49 7.84 2.08
N TYR A 171 14.56 8.78 2.22
CA TYR A 171 13.51 8.75 3.22
C TYR A 171 12.16 8.76 2.52
N LEU A 172 11.18 8.02 3.08
CA LEU A 172 9.79 8.05 2.67
C LEU A 172 8.96 8.53 3.86
N ASN A 173 8.28 9.67 3.73
CA ASN A 173 7.57 10.32 4.83
C ASN A 173 8.43 10.44 6.11
N ASP A 174 9.67 10.93 5.93
CA ASP A 174 10.70 11.11 6.96
C ASP A 174 11.23 9.81 7.60
N GLN A 175 10.76 8.65 7.17
CA GLN A 175 11.32 7.37 7.60
C GLN A 175 12.43 6.91 6.66
N PHE A 176 13.60 6.56 7.23
CA PHE A 176 14.74 6.04 6.47
C PHE A 176 14.39 4.71 5.78
N ILE A 177 14.69 4.64 4.46
CA ILE A 177 14.46 3.43 3.66
C ILE A 177 15.78 2.77 3.29
N GLU A 178 16.70 3.55 2.71
CA GLU A 178 17.94 3.01 2.14
C GLU A 178 19.05 4.05 2.09
N GLU A 179 20.30 3.57 2.04
CA GLU A 179 21.48 4.37 1.76
C GLU A 179 22.21 3.77 0.56
N THR A 180 22.53 4.60 -0.42
CA THR A 180 23.25 4.20 -1.64
C THR A 180 24.41 5.13 -1.94
N TYR A 181 25.43 4.65 -2.66
CA TYR A 181 26.45 5.52 -3.20
C TYR A 181 25.86 6.47 -4.25
N SER A 182 26.29 7.72 -4.24
CA SER A 182 25.75 8.74 -5.13
C SER A 182 26.84 9.54 -5.85
N SER A 183 26.50 10.06 -7.03
CA SER A 183 27.33 11.05 -7.70
C SER A 183 27.28 12.38 -6.98
N LEU A 184 28.30 13.24 -7.21
CA LEU A 184 28.35 14.60 -6.67
C LEU A 184 27.38 15.58 -7.36
N ASN A 185 26.60 15.14 -8.32
CA ASN A 185 25.66 15.98 -9.02
C ASN A 185 24.65 16.61 -8.05
N GLY A 186 24.64 17.94 -8.00
CA GLY A 186 23.77 18.70 -7.11
C GLY A 186 24.34 18.99 -5.72
N LEU A 187 25.51 18.48 -5.36
CA LEU A 187 26.19 18.89 -4.12
C LEU A 187 26.81 20.28 -4.28
N ARG A 188 26.59 21.10 -3.25
CA ARG A 188 27.21 22.44 -3.15
C ARG A 188 28.20 22.41 -2.00
N PHE A 189 29.42 22.90 -2.27
CA PHE A 189 30.45 23.06 -1.26
C PHE A 189 30.51 24.52 -0.83
N LYS A 190 30.60 24.74 0.48
CA LYS A 190 30.89 26.05 1.04
C LYS A 190 32.32 26.02 1.55
N THR A 191 33.19 26.81 0.95
CA THR A 191 34.55 27.02 1.45
C THR A 191 34.58 28.19 2.40
N ILE A 192 35.28 28.05 3.54
CA ILE A 192 35.60 29.14 4.46
C ILE A 192 37.10 29.34 4.35
N SER A 193 37.52 30.49 3.81
CA SER A 193 38.94 30.84 3.75
C SER A 193 39.35 31.64 4.99
N THR A 194 40.42 31.23 5.60
CA THR A 194 41.04 31.92 6.78
C THR A 194 42.39 32.52 6.39
N GLY A 195 42.48 33.22 5.30
CA GLY A 195 43.66 33.98 4.89
C GLY A 195 44.61 33.32 3.91
N ASN A 196 44.56 32.00 3.74
CA ASN A 196 45.34 31.31 2.70
C ASN A 196 44.44 30.97 1.54
N VAL A 197 44.95 31.07 0.30
CA VAL A 197 44.22 30.72 -0.93
C VAL A 197 44.49 29.26 -1.25
N TRP A 198 43.46 28.46 -1.21
CA TRP A 198 43.50 27.06 -1.63
C TRP A 198 42.64 26.85 -2.85
N PHE A 199 43.22 26.23 -3.88
CA PHE A 199 42.48 25.79 -5.06
C PHE A 199 41.97 24.36 -4.83
N LEU A 200 40.65 24.19 -4.85
CA LEU A 200 40.01 22.90 -4.69
C LEU A 200 39.66 22.30 -6.06
N THR A 201 40.17 21.12 -6.32
CA THR A 201 39.73 20.28 -7.44
C THR A 201 39.08 19.02 -6.93
N VAL A 202 37.93 18.68 -7.47
CA VAL A 202 37.20 17.45 -7.16
C VAL A 202 37.26 16.51 -8.35
N ARG A 203 37.76 15.32 -8.12
CA ARG A 203 37.83 14.27 -9.17
C ARG A 203 37.20 12.99 -8.64
N LYS A 204 36.66 12.21 -9.58
CA LYS A 204 36.20 10.84 -9.30
C LYS A 204 37.41 9.99 -8.93
N ASP A 205 37.30 9.18 -7.90
CA ASP A 205 38.34 8.24 -7.47
C ASP A 205 38.04 6.85 -8.03
N GLY A 206 38.61 6.56 -9.19
CA GLY A 206 38.35 5.32 -9.92
C GLY A 206 36.97 5.33 -10.64
N GLU A 207 36.48 4.14 -10.98
CA GLU A 207 35.25 3.95 -11.74
C GLU A 207 33.98 3.82 -10.85
N LYS A 208 34.16 3.58 -9.55
CA LYS A 208 33.05 3.37 -8.63
C LYS A 208 32.25 4.66 -8.37
N ILE A 209 30.94 4.54 -8.43
CA ILE A 209 30.04 5.64 -8.08
C ILE A 209 30.18 5.95 -6.60
N GLY A 210 30.22 7.24 -6.25
CA GLY A 210 30.27 7.71 -4.87
C GLY A 210 31.66 7.91 -4.29
N PHE A 211 32.71 7.48 -4.99
CA PHE A 211 34.09 7.66 -4.52
C PHE A 211 34.74 8.83 -5.23
N TYR A 212 35.29 9.76 -4.44
CA TYR A 212 35.87 11.00 -4.93
C TYR A 212 37.12 11.37 -4.16
N LYS A 213 37.94 12.23 -4.75
CA LYS A 213 39.10 12.81 -4.14
C LYS A 213 39.04 14.33 -4.24
N PHE A 214 39.15 14.99 -3.11
CA PHE A 214 39.48 16.42 -3.05
C PHE A 214 40.99 16.59 -3.18
N THR A 215 41.39 17.45 -4.09
CA THR A 215 42.79 17.88 -4.18
C THR A 215 42.81 19.37 -3.87
N PHE A 216 43.49 19.71 -2.82
CA PHE A 216 43.75 21.08 -2.40
C PHE A 216 45.17 21.43 -2.81
N VAL A 217 45.33 22.55 -3.53
CA VAL A 217 46.64 23.11 -3.87
C VAL A 217 46.68 24.54 -3.31
N GLY A 218 47.54 24.75 -2.34
CA GLY A 218 47.68 26.04 -1.67
C GLY A 218 49.03 26.64 -1.92
N GLU A 219 49.07 27.94 -2.17
CA GLU A 219 50.29 28.73 -2.08
C GLU A 219 50.54 29.09 -0.63
N GLY A 220 51.76 28.96 -0.19
CA GLY A 220 52.16 29.31 1.17
C GLY A 220 51.82 30.75 1.55
N PRO A 221 52.07 31.12 2.83
CA PRO A 221 51.69 32.45 3.28
C PRO A 221 52.23 33.50 2.32
N TYR A 222 51.35 34.36 1.87
CA TYR A 222 51.76 35.54 1.14
C TYR A 222 52.78 36.28 2.01
N ASN A 223 54.04 36.23 1.59
CA ASN A 223 55.04 37.09 2.14
C ASN A 223 54.59 38.53 1.89
N GLN A 224 53.92 39.15 2.82
CA GLN A 224 53.79 40.58 2.82
C GLN A 224 55.22 41.10 2.89
N LYS A 225 55.78 41.43 1.73
CA LYS A 225 56.96 42.28 1.66
C LYS A 225 56.55 43.59 2.29
N THR A 226 57.00 43.81 3.51
CA THR A 226 57.06 45.10 4.17
C THR A 226 57.85 46.08 3.29
#